data_e173edade5fd5bea5a30573924aaceaf
#
_entry.id   e173edade5fd5bea5a30573924aaceaf
#
_cell.length_a   1.000
_cell.length_b   1.000
_cell.length_c   1.000
_cell.angle_alpha   90.00
_cell.angle_beta   90.00
_cell.angle_gamma   90.00
#
_symmetry.space_group_name_H-M   'P 1'
#
loop_
_entity.id
_entity.type
_entity.pdbx_description
1 polymer ?
#
loop_
_entity_poly.entity_id
_entity_poly.type
_entity_poly.pdbx_seq_one_letter_code
_entity_poly.pdbx_strand_id
1 'polypeptide(L)'
;ENSKQISTNTLGIRENTQRIRDEGQARIRGDRETLHAATGYTDMRVNGLERNTNKRFAQLKEDIDKNRKRADAGIAGAMAMTGIPSVPGKKVSFGMAMAGYRSEGAVAAGFHFNTSENSAVKVNAAWDTENGAGVSAGMALGW
;
A
#
# COMPACT_ATOMS: atom_id res chain seq x y z
N GLU A 1 76.99 40.43 12.90
CA GLU A 1 76.32 39.09 13.09
C GLU A 1 74.84 39.26 13.34
N ASN A 2 74.43 40.05 14.30
CA ASN A 2 72.97 40.23 14.67
C ASN A 2 72.09 40.81 13.53
N SER A 3 72.63 41.74 12.72
CA SER A 3 71.88 42.35 11.60
C SER A 3 71.53 41.33 10.49
N LYS A 4 72.46 40.37 10.21
CA LYS A 4 72.15 39.28 9.28
C LYS A 4 71.08 38.34 9.81
N GLN A 5 71.13 38.06 11.10
CA GLN A 5 70.12 37.19 11.74
C GLN A 5 68.76 37.83 11.77
N ILE A 6 68.67 39.12 12.04
CA ILE A 6 67.40 39.90 12.00
C ILE A 6 66.81 39.88 10.58
N SER A 7 67.65 40.06 9.55
CA SER A 7 67.19 40.01 8.15
C SER A 7 66.64 38.63 7.79
N THR A 8 67.37 37.55 8.15
CA THR A 8 66.91 36.17 7.90
C THR A 8 65.59 35.87 8.62
N ASN A 9 65.45 36.26 9.89
CA ASN A 9 64.25 36.07 10.66
C ASN A 9 63.08 36.87 10.04
N THR A 10 63.28 38.09 9.57
CA THR A 10 62.31 38.92 8.91
C THR A 10 61.76 38.26 7.62
N LEU A 11 62.63 37.67 6.82
CA LEU A 11 62.22 36.90 5.63
C LEU A 11 61.40 35.66 6.02
N GLY A 12 61.84 34.89 7.00
CA GLY A 12 61.12 33.73 7.48
C GLY A 12 59.71 34.07 8.04
N ILE A 13 59.59 35.18 8.74
CA ILE A 13 58.27 35.67 9.21
C ILE A 13 57.38 36.02 8.02
N ARG A 14 57.89 36.69 6.99
CA ARG A 14 57.09 37.02 5.79
C ARG A 14 56.63 35.77 5.05
N GLU A 15 57.50 34.80 4.86
CA GLU A 15 57.15 33.52 4.22
C GLU A 15 56.11 32.76 5.02
N ASN A 16 56.29 32.67 6.34
CA ASN A 16 55.30 32.00 7.20
C ASN A 16 53.96 32.73 7.19
N THR A 17 53.94 34.04 7.18
CA THR A 17 52.70 34.83 7.06
C THR A 17 51.98 34.53 5.75
N GLN A 18 52.74 34.43 4.63
CA GLN A 18 52.13 34.09 3.34
C GLN A 18 51.55 32.65 3.35
N ARG A 19 52.31 31.68 3.86
CA ARG A 19 51.84 30.28 3.97
C ARG A 19 50.58 30.16 4.80
N ILE A 20 50.47 30.87 5.93
CA ILE A 20 49.28 30.89 6.79
C ILE A 20 48.07 31.46 6.03
N ARG A 21 48.25 32.51 5.23
CA ARG A 21 47.17 33.08 4.40
C ARG A 21 46.69 32.10 3.32
N ASP A 22 47.66 31.47 2.63
CA ASP A 22 47.37 30.53 1.55
C ASP A 22 46.63 29.27 2.10
N GLU A 23 47.08 28.75 3.25
CA GLU A 23 46.41 27.67 3.93
C GLU A 23 45.02 28.05 4.41
N GLY A 24 44.83 29.24 4.99
CA GLY A 24 43.53 29.74 5.39
C GLY A 24 42.54 29.80 4.23
N GLN A 25 43.01 30.27 3.06
CA GLN A 25 42.17 30.28 1.87
C GLN A 25 41.86 28.88 1.34
N ALA A 26 42.83 27.98 1.36
CA ALA A 26 42.65 26.60 0.94
C ALA A 26 41.62 25.87 1.84
N ARG A 27 41.71 26.09 3.15
CA ARG A 27 40.71 25.53 4.11
C ARG A 27 39.31 26.05 3.86
N ILE A 28 39.14 27.37 3.67
CA ILE A 28 37.81 27.96 3.38
C ILE A 28 37.22 27.37 2.10
N ARG A 29 38.05 27.13 1.06
CA ARG A 29 37.55 26.45 -0.17
C ARG A 29 37.14 25.02 0.11
N GLY A 30 38.02 24.25 0.79
CA GLY A 30 37.74 22.85 1.13
C GLY A 30 36.49 22.69 2.01
N ASP A 31 36.30 23.57 2.99
CA ASP A 31 35.11 23.55 3.85
C ASP A 31 33.84 23.83 3.05
N ARG A 32 33.85 24.77 2.11
CA ARG A 32 32.73 25.07 1.21
C ARG A 32 32.41 23.88 0.29
N GLU A 33 33.41 23.28 -0.30
CA GLU A 33 33.23 22.11 -1.17
C GLU A 33 32.65 20.93 -0.40
N THR A 34 33.17 20.69 0.81
CA THR A 34 32.66 19.63 1.70
C THR A 34 31.20 19.89 2.09
N LEU A 35 30.87 21.12 2.50
CA LEU A 35 29.51 21.50 2.86
C LEU A 35 28.56 21.34 1.67
N HIS A 36 28.97 21.79 0.48
CA HIS A 36 28.15 21.68 -0.73
C HIS A 36 27.90 20.21 -1.11
N ALA A 37 28.95 19.38 -1.04
CA ALA A 37 28.83 17.95 -1.33
C ALA A 37 27.91 17.25 -0.30
N ALA A 38 28.07 17.56 0.99
CA ALA A 38 27.25 16.96 2.06
C ALA A 38 25.77 17.38 1.97
N THR A 39 25.50 18.66 1.71
CA THR A 39 24.13 19.15 1.51
C THR A 39 23.49 18.53 0.27
N GLY A 40 24.21 18.51 -0.85
CA GLY A 40 23.70 17.90 -2.08
C GLY A 40 23.40 16.40 -1.93
N TYR A 41 24.25 15.67 -1.22
CA TYR A 41 23.97 14.27 -0.88
C TYR A 41 22.73 14.12 -0.01
N THR A 42 22.62 14.94 1.03
CA THR A 42 21.47 14.91 1.95
C THR A 42 20.17 15.21 1.21
N ASP A 43 20.14 16.27 0.39
CA ASP A 43 18.97 16.66 -0.39
C ASP A 43 18.55 15.57 -1.36
N MET A 44 19.50 14.94 -2.05
CA MET A 44 19.22 13.83 -2.95
C MET A 44 18.62 12.64 -2.21
N ARG A 45 19.13 12.30 -1.02
CA ARG A 45 18.62 11.19 -0.20
C ARG A 45 17.22 11.49 0.35
N VAL A 46 17.01 12.68 0.87
CA VAL A 46 15.70 13.12 1.40
C VAL A 46 14.65 13.11 0.30
N ASN A 47 14.93 13.75 -0.84
CA ASN A 47 14.03 13.79 -1.99
C ASN A 47 13.75 12.39 -2.55
N GLY A 48 14.74 11.49 -2.54
CA GLY A 48 14.57 10.09 -2.93
C GLY A 48 13.65 9.32 -2.00
N LEU A 49 13.81 9.50 -0.69
CA LEU A 49 12.95 8.90 0.33
C LEU A 49 11.50 9.42 0.23
N GLU A 50 11.33 10.72 0.07
CA GLU A 50 10.01 11.34 -0.06
C GLU A 50 9.25 10.78 -1.28
N ARG A 51 9.89 10.75 -2.46
CA ARG A 51 9.28 10.17 -3.67
C ARG A 51 8.91 8.70 -3.48
N ASN A 52 9.79 7.90 -2.87
CA ASN A 52 9.52 6.48 -2.62
C ASN A 52 8.37 6.29 -1.63
N THR A 53 8.35 7.07 -0.56
CA THR A 53 7.29 7.05 0.45
C THR A 53 5.94 7.41 -0.15
N ASN A 54 5.87 8.51 -0.91
CA ASN A 54 4.65 8.95 -1.58
C ASN A 54 4.12 7.90 -2.58
N LYS A 55 5.03 7.25 -3.34
CA LYS A 55 4.65 6.16 -4.24
C LYS A 55 4.05 4.95 -3.48
N ARG A 56 4.67 4.58 -2.36
CA ARG A 56 4.17 3.48 -1.52
C ARG A 56 2.81 3.81 -0.90
N PHE A 57 2.62 5.02 -0.43
CA PHE A 57 1.32 5.45 0.09
C PHE A 57 0.22 5.41 -0.97
N ALA A 58 0.52 5.85 -2.19
CA ALA A 58 -0.43 5.76 -3.31
C ALA A 58 -0.81 4.31 -3.63
N GLN A 59 0.17 3.39 -3.66
CA GLN A 59 -0.06 1.96 -3.86
C GLN A 59 -0.90 1.34 -2.74
N LEU A 60 -0.56 1.63 -1.48
CA LEU A 60 -1.32 1.12 -0.34
C LEU A 60 -2.76 1.61 -0.35
N LYS A 61 -3.00 2.86 -0.70
CA LYS A 61 -4.35 3.40 -0.84
C LYS A 61 -5.15 2.66 -1.91
N GLU A 62 -4.55 2.40 -3.06
CA GLU A 62 -5.18 1.62 -4.13
C GLU A 62 -5.50 0.19 -3.68
N ASP A 63 -4.58 -0.48 -2.99
CA ASP A 63 -4.78 -1.83 -2.48
C ASP A 63 -5.89 -1.89 -1.41
N ILE A 64 -5.94 -0.90 -0.53
CA ILE A 64 -7.01 -0.77 0.47
C ILE A 64 -8.37 -0.59 -0.22
N ASP A 65 -8.45 0.28 -1.23
CA ASP A 65 -9.70 0.51 -1.96
C ASP A 65 -10.14 -0.74 -2.74
N LYS A 66 -9.23 -1.47 -3.37
CA LYS A 66 -9.51 -2.75 -4.02
C LYS A 66 -9.99 -3.82 -3.02
N ASN A 67 -9.32 -3.95 -1.89
CA ASN A 67 -9.70 -4.92 -0.86
C ASN A 67 -11.09 -4.61 -0.29
N ARG A 68 -11.40 -3.33 -0.07
CA ARG A 68 -12.72 -2.91 0.38
C ARG A 68 -13.80 -3.27 -0.64
N LYS A 69 -13.59 -2.97 -1.93
CA LYS A 69 -14.55 -3.32 -2.99
C LYS A 69 -14.80 -4.82 -3.07
N ARG A 70 -13.73 -5.62 -3.03
CA ARG A 70 -13.86 -7.09 -3.02
C ARG A 70 -14.62 -7.60 -1.80
N ALA A 71 -14.38 -7.01 -0.62
CA ALA A 71 -15.12 -7.39 0.58
C ALA A 71 -16.61 -7.01 0.47
N ASP A 72 -16.91 -5.80 0.01
CA ASP A 72 -18.29 -5.33 -0.19
C ASP A 72 -19.02 -6.19 -1.25
N ALA A 73 -18.35 -6.55 -2.35
CA ALA A 73 -18.86 -7.46 -3.37
C ALA A 73 -19.14 -8.87 -2.82
N GLY A 74 -18.22 -9.43 -2.01
CA GLY A 74 -18.43 -10.70 -1.33
C GLY A 74 -19.62 -10.70 -0.37
N ILE A 75 -19.83 -9.59 0.35
CA ILE A 75 -21.02 -9.39 1.21
C ILE A 75 -22.28 -9.38 0.35
N ALA A 76 -22.29 -8.66 -0.78
CA ALA A 76 -23.42 -8.68 -1.71
C ALA A 76 -23.70 -10.10 -2.23
N GLY A 77 -22.67 -10.89 -2.54
CA GLY A 77 -22.78 -12.29 -2.93
C GLY A 77 -23.44 -13.16 -1.85
N ALA A 78 -23.00 -13.02 -0.60
CA ALA A 78 -23.60 -13.73 0.53
C ALA A 78 -25.08 -13.33 0.73
N MET A 79 -25.40 -12.04 0.63
CA MET A 79 -26.77 -11.55 0.70
C MET A 79 -27.63 -12.10 -0.44
N ALA A 80 -27.12 -12.17 -1.68
CA ALA A 80 -27.83 -12.75 -2.81
C ALA A 80 -28.13 -14.24 -2.57
N MET A 81 -27.15 -15.01 -2.10
CA MET A 81 -27.35 -16.43 -1.79
C MET A 81 -28.41 -16.66 -0.69
N THR A 82 -28.46 -15.79 0.31
CA THR A 82 -29.51 -15.89 1.37
C THR A 82 -30.90 -15.49 0.86
N GLY A 83 -30.97 -14.61 -0.12
CA GLY A 83 -32.20 -14.13 -0.74
C GLY A 83 -32.86 -15.10 -1.71
N ILE A 84 -32.22 -16.23 -2.08
CA ILE A 84 -32.78 -17.20 -3.02
C ILE A 84 -34.03 -17.87 -2.42
N PRO A 85 -35.23 -17.70 -3.04
CA PRO A 85 -36.45 -18.32 -2.54
C PRO A 85 -36.50 -19.82 -2.82
N SER A 86 -37.27 -20.53 -2.04
CA SER A 86 -37.67 -21.93 -2.29
C SER A 86 -39.19 -22.03 -2.47
N VAL A 87 -39.65 -23.04 -3.23
CA VAL A 87 -41.08 -23.27 -3.41
C VAL A 87 -41.54 -24.33 -2.41
N PRO A 88 -42.44 -23.96 -1.45
CA PRO A 88 -42.94 -24.89 -0.45
C PRO A 88 -43.63 -26.12 -1.08
N GLY A 89 -43.42 -27.27 -0.48
CA GLY A 89 -44.10 -28.51 -0.91
C GLY A 89 -43.56 -29.14 -2.20
N LYS A 90 -42.51 -28.57 -2.83
CA LYS A 90 -41.82 -29.16 -3.99
C LYS A 90 -40.55 -29.87 -3.56
N LYS A 91 -40.32 -31.07 -4.10
CA LYS A 91 -39.12 -31.85 -3.81
C LYS A 91 -37.84 -31.15 -4.23
N VAL A 92 -37.90 -30.44 -5.36
CA VAL A 92 -36.79 -29.65 -5.88
C VAL A 92 -37.30 -28.29 -6.33
N SER A 93 -36.63 -27.23 -5.97
CA SER A 93 -36.85 -25.89 -6.49
C SER A 93 -35.53 -25.23 -6.90
N PHE A 94 -35.56 -24.50 -8.00
CA PHE A 94 -34.48 -23.62 -8.44
C PHE A 94 -34.90 -22.19 -8.18
N GLY A 95 -33.99 -21.39 -7.69
CA GLY A 95 -34.21 -19.98 -7.45
C GLY A 95 -33.02 -19.12 -7.83
N MET A 96 -33.28 -17.86 -8.06
CA MET A 96 -32.27 -16.83 -8.31
C MET A 96 -32.59 -15.62 -7.44
N ALA A 97 -31.54 -14.89 -7.07
CA ALA A 97 -31.66 -13.64 -6.34
C ALA A 97 -30.53 -12.69 -6.74
N MET A 98 -30.72 -11.41 -6.46
CA MET A 98 -29.72 -10.39 -6.58
C MET A 98 -29.67 -9.56 -5.30
N ALA A 99 -28.52 -9.03 -4.99
CA ALA A 99 -28.36 -8.13 -3.86
C ALA A 99 -27.31 -7.06 -4.18
N GLY A 100 -27.38 -5.95 -3.47
CA GLY A 100 -26.42 -4.89 -3.50
C GLY A 100 -25.96 -4.56 -2.09
N TYR A 101 -24.68 -4.27 -1.95
CA TYR A 101 -24.11 -3.77 -0.70
C TYR A 101 -23.15 -2.64 -1.01
N ARG A 102 -23.44 -1.43 -0.50
CA ARG A 102 -22.75 -0.18 -0.86
C ARG A 102 -22.77 0.04 -2.37
N SER A 103 -21.59 0.13 -3.01
CA SER A 103 -21.47 0.34 -4.45
C SER A 103 -21.31 -0.95 -5.25
N GLU A 104 -21.33 -2.11 -4.60
CA GLU A 104 -21.12 -3.41 -5.21
C GLU A 104 -22.41 -4.22 -5.25
N GLY A 105 -22.53 -5.11 -6.24
CA GLY A 105 -23.67 -5.96 -6.45
C GLY A 105 -23.29 -7.41 -6.70
N ALA A 106 -24.26 -8.31 -6.57
CA ALA A 106 -24.08 -9.71 -6.88
C ALA A 106 -25.40 -10.34 -7.35
N VAL A 107 -25.26 -11.42 -8.13
CA VAL A 107 -26.34 -12.32 -8.49
C VAL A 107 -26.04 -13.70 -7.95
N ALA A 108 -27.06 -14.43 -7.53
CA ALA A 108 -26.93 -15.80 -7.06
C ALA A 108 -28.01 -16.69 -7.65
N ALA A 109 -27.67 -17.96 -7.82
CA ALA A 109 -28.62 -19.01 -8.20
C ALA A 109 -28.39 -20.23 -7.32
N GLY A 110 -29.43 -21.00 -7.12
CA GLY A 110 -29.32 -22.19 -6.27
C GLY A 110 -30.46 -23.15 -6.40
N PHE A 111 -30.20 -24.35 -5.89
CA PHE A 111 -31.19 -25.43 -5.78
C PHE A 111 -31.49 -25.69 -4.32
N HIS A 112 -32.76 -25.95 -4.07
CA HIS A 112 -33.31 -26.39 -2.80
C HIS A 112 -33.92 -27.79 -2.98
N PHE A 113 -33.51 -28.75 -2.18
CA PHE A 113 -33.94 -30.15 -2.21
C PHE A 113 -34.63 -30.47 -0.88
N ASN A 114 -35.94 -30.78 -0.91
CA ASN A 114 -36.63 -31.37 0.23
C ASN A 114 -36.40 -32.90 0.18
N THR A 115 -35.49 -33.39 1.02
CA THR A 115 -35.10 -34.80 1.07
C THR A 115 -36.10 -35.67 1.84
N SER A 116 -36.82 -35.07 2.79
CA SER A 116 -37.98 -35.65 3.46
C SER A 116 -38.94 -34.54 3.94
N GLU A 117 -40.02 -34.90 4.61
CA GLU A 117 -40.93 -33.92 5.23
C GLU A 117 -40.22 -33.03 6.27
N ASN A 118 -39.17 -33.58 6.90
CA ASN A 118 -38.43 -32.94 7.98
C ASN A 118 -36.96 -32.63 7.63
N SER A 119 -36.59 -32.72 6.36
CA SER A 119 -35.19 -32.42 5.98
C SER A 119 -35.08 -31.76 4.61
N ALA A 120 -34.17 -30.81 4.53
CA ALA A 120 -33.89 -30.07 3.31
C ALA A 120 -32.39 -29.78 3.14
N VAL A 121 -31.95 -29.73 1.89
CA VAL A 121 -30.57 -29.35 1.50
C VAL A 121 -30.67 -28.21 0.50
N LYS A 122 -29.78 -27.25 0.64
CA LYS A 122 -29.67 -26.10 -0.26
C LYS A 122 -28.22 -25.98 -0.75
N VAL A 123 -28.04 -25.72 -2.04
CA VAL A 123 -26.76 -25.41 -2.66
C VAL A 123 -26.88 -24.17 -3.52
N ASN A 124 -25.97 -23.24 -3.39
CA ASN A 124 -26.02 -21.97 -4.09
C ASN A 124 -24.64 -21.59 -4.64
N ALA A 125 -24.68 -20.80 -5.71
CA ALA A 125 -23.52 -20.11 -6.23
C ALA A 125 -23.86 -18.63 -6.44
N ALA A 126 -22.90 -17.77 -6.22
CA ALA A 126 -23.03 -16.33 -6.47
C ALA A 126 -21.84 -15.82 -7.27
N TRP A 127 -22.08 -14.76 -8.03
CA TRP A 127 -21.08 -13.98 -8.75
C TRP A 127 -21.28 -12.51 -8.45
N ASP A 128 -20.18 -11.82 -8.22
CA ASP A 128 -20.19 -10.41 -7.83
C ASP A 128 -19.55 -9.49 -8.88
N THR A 129 -19.65 -8.19 -8.67
CA THR A 129 -19.15 -7.14 -9.57
C THR A 129 -17.63 -7.04 -9.61
N GLU A 130 -16.91 -7.59 -8.63
CA GLU A 130 -15.45 -7.63 -8.57
C GLU A 130 -14.86 -8.95 -9.11
N ASN A 131 -15.65 -9.69 -9.94
CA ASN A 131 -15.30 -10.99 -10.54
C ASN A 131 -15.05 -12.09 -9.49
N GLY A 132 -15.62 -11.94 -8.29
CA GLY A 132 -15.64 -12.97 -7.27
C GLY A 132 -16.74 -13.97 -7.51
N ALA A 133 -16.48 -15.23 -7.17
CA ALA A 133 -17.47 -16.29 -7.14
C ALA A 133 -17.50 -16.94 -5.76
N GLY A 134 -18.70 -17.18 -5.27
CA GLY A 134 -18.93 -17.84 -3.98
C GLY A 134 -19.86 -19.04 -4.15
N VAL A 135 -19.65 -20.04 -3.32
CA VAL A 135 -20.54 -21.20 -3.24
C VAL A 135 -20.94 -21.43 -1.79
N SER A 136 -22.15 -21.90 -1.58
CA SER A 136 -22.62 -22.31 -0.26
C SER A 136 -23.46 -23.57 -0.33
N ALA A 137 -23.39 -24.38 0.71
CA ALA A 137 -24.27 -25.52 0.92
C ALA A 137 -24.72 -25.51 2.38
N GLY A 138 -25.94 -25.94 2.59
CA GLY A 138 -26.53 -26.03 3.92
C GLY A 138 -27.59 -27.08 3.98
N MET A 139 -27.85 -27.62 5.18
CA MET A 139 -28.96 -28.51 5.43
C MET A 139 -29.76 -28.07 6.65
N ALA A 140 -31.02 -28.39 6.64
CA ALA A 140 -31.96 -28.18 7.75
C ALA A 140 -32.67 -29.48 8.12
N LEU A 141 -32.88 -29.67 9.41
CA LEU A 141 -33.67 -30.77 9.98
C LEU A 141 -34.75 -30.18 10.85
N GLY A 142 -35.96 -30.71 10.73
CA GLY A 142 -37.12 -30.39 11.56
C GLY A 142 -37.63 -31.61 12.33
N TRP A 143 -38.27 -31.40 13.45
CA TRP A 143 -38.89 -32.46 14.28
C TRP A 143 -40.23 -32.00 14.82
#